data_6027f5cc3d9da08f05c73ad006b8d6fc
#
_entry.id   6027f5cc3d9da08f05c73ad006b8d6fc
#
_cell.length_a   1.000
_cell.length_b   1.000
_cell.length_c   1.000
_cell.angle_alpha   90.00
_cell.angle_beta   90.00
_cell.angle_gamma   90.00
#
_symmetry.space_group_name_H-M   'P 1'
#
loop_
_entity.id
_entity.type
_entity.pdbx_description
1 polymer ?
#
loop_
_entity_poly.entity_id
_entity_poly.type
_entity_poly.pdbx_seq_one_letter_code
_entity_poly.pdbx_strand_id
1 'polypeptide(L)'
;TLKKLIDFQIQQGTDALIILGTTGESSTMTLEEKKQVAKFAIDNVHKQIPVIIGAGGNNTKSVIEFSKYAEEIGADGLLLVTPYYNKTTQNGLIMHYTEIAKNTSLPIILYNVPSRTGLNIEPKTCLKLSKIPNIVAIKEASGNISQIAKIASLCGDNLHIYSGNDDQTLPILSLGGIG
;
A
#
# COMPACT_ATOMS: atom_id res chain seq x y z
N THR A 1 3.87 -18.13 -16.25
CA THR A 1 3.55 -18.45 -14.82
C THR A 1 2.68 -17.38 -14.19
N LEU A 2 3.04 -16.07 -14.25
CA LEU A 2 2.28 -14.98 -13.61
C LEU A 2 0.81 -14.94 -14.03
N LYS A 3 0.49 -15.07 -15.34
CA LYS A 3 -0.91 -15.12 -15.78
C LYS A 3 -1.72 -16.22 -15.09
N LYS A 4 -1.16 -17.44 -14.94
CA LYS A 4 -1.86 -18.54 -14.26
C LYS A 4 -2.15 -18.22 -12.78
N LEU A 5 -1.26 -17.47 -12.12
CA LEU A 5 -1.47 -17.03 -10.73
C LEU A 5 -2.57 -15.96 -10.66
N ILE A 6 -2.59 -15.03 -11.59
CA ILE A 6 -3.65 -14.02 -11.71
C ILE A 6 -5.00 -14.69 -11.92
N ASP A 7 -5.09 -15.57 -12.95
CA ASP A 7 -6.32 -16.31 -13.27
C ASP A 7 -6.82 -17.12 -12.07
N PHE A 8 -5.90 -17.80 -11.35
CA PHE A 8 -6.22 -18.54 -10.14
C PHE A 8 -6.82 -17.64 -9.04
N GLN A 9 -6.21 -16.50 -8.75
CA GLN A 9 -6.72 -15.59 -7.73
C GLN A 9 -8.11 -15.06 -8.09
N ILE A 10 -8.32 -14.67 -9.33
CA ILE A 10 -9.63 -14.18 -9.80
C ILE A 10 -10.69 -15.30 -9.66
N GLN A 11 -10.37 -16.52 -10.10
CA GLN A 11 -11.28 -17.68 -10.02
C GLN A 11 -11.62 -18.07 -8.58
N GLN A 12 -10.71 -17.85 -7.64
CA GLN A 12 -10.91 -18.13 -6.21
C GLN A 12 -11.61 -17.00 -5.45
N GLY A 13 -12.03 -15.91 -6.13
CA GLY A 13 -12.82 -14.84 -5.54
C GLY A 13 -12.00 -13.81 -4.76
N THR A 14 -10.74 -13.60 -5.13
CA THR A 14 -9.92 -12.52 -4.57
C THR A 14 -10.52 -11.16 -4.97
N ASP A 15 -10.70 -10.25 -4.01
CA ASP A 15 -11.34 -8.94 -4.23
C ASP A 15 -10.44 -7.94 -4.96
N ALA A 16 -9.13 -8.01 -4.78
CA ALA A 16 -8.15 -7.14 -5.43
C ALA A 16 -6.76 -7.80 -5.46
N LEU A 17 -5.92 -7.43 -6.43
CA LEU A 17 -4.53 -7.91 -6.51
C LEU A 17 -3.55 -6.79 -6.17
N ILE A 18 -2.60 -7.09 -5.28
CA ILE A 18 -1.44 -6.24 -5.05
C ILE A 18 -0.26 -6.81 -5.84
N ILE A 19 0.17 -6.09 -6.85
CA ILE A 19 1.32 -6.42 -7.70
C ILE A 19 2.54 -5.64 -7.20
N LEU A 20 3.72 -6.25 -7.21
CA LEU A 20 4.96 -5.64 -6.71
C LEU A 20 4.95 -5.35 -5.20
N GLY A 21 4.15 -6.09 -4.43
CA GLY A 21 4.26 -6.11 -2.97
C GLY A 21 5.56 -6.80 -2.52
N THR A 22 5.81 -6.80 -1.21
CA THR A 22 7.01 -7.42 -0.61
C THR A 22 7.12 -8.91 -0.94
N THR A 23 6.03 -9.65 -0.87
CA THR A 23 5.96 -11.08 -1.23
C THR A 23 6.32 -11.33 -2.70
N GLY A 24 6.05 -10.36 -3.57
CA GLY A 24 6.44 -10.39 -4.99
C GLY A 24 7.91 -10.01 -5.23
N GLU A 25 8.74 -9.90 -4.19
CA GLU A 25 10.18 -9.65 -4.26
C GLU A 25 10.56 -8.41 -5.10
N SER A 26 9.70 -7.39 -5.10
CA SER A 26 9.90 -6.17 -5.92
C SER A 26 11.23 -5.46 -5.65
N SER A 27 11.80 -5.61 -4.46
CA SER A 27 13.09 -5.01 -4.10
C SER A 27 14.28 -5.60 -4.87
N THR A 28 14.15 -6.78 -5.47
CA THR A 28 15.20 -7.45 -6.26
C THR A 28 15.05 -7.20 -7.77
N MET A 29 13.98 -6.50 -8.18
CA MET A 29 13.70 -6.18 -9.59
C MET A 29 14.29 -4.82 -9.98
N THR A 30 14.75 -4.73 -11.21
CA THR A 30 15.06 -3.45 -11.85
C THR A 30 13.77 -2.64 -12.10
N LEU A 31 13.90 -1.34 -12.34
CA LEU A 31 12.75 -0.49 -12.64
C LEU A 31 12.00 -0.97 -13.90
N GLU A 32 12.72 -1.39 -14.92
CA GLU A 32 12.12 -1.89 -16.17
C GLU A 32 11.36 -3.21 -15.97
N GLU A 33 11.87 -4.12 -15.17
CA GLU A 33 11.16 -5.34 -14.79
C GLU A 33 9.88 -5.02 -14.00
N LYS A 34 9.93 -4.06 -13.06
CA LYS A 34 8.74 -3.61 -12.33
C LYS A 34 7.68 -3.06 -13.28
N LYS A 35 8.07 -2.22 -14.24
CA LYS A 35 7.16 -1.68 -15.24
C LYS A 35 6.52 -2.78 -16.09
N GLN A 36 7.33 -3.74 -16.55
CA GLN A 36 6.83 -4.88 -17.34
C GLN A 36 5.84 -5.73 -16.54
N VAL A 37 6.14 -6.06 -15.28
CA VAL A 37 5.27 -6.86 -14.42
C VAL A 37 3.97 -6.12 -14.10
N ALA A 38 4.03 -4.82 -13.78
CA ALA A 38 2.84 -4.00 -13.52
C ALA A 38 1.92 -3.96 -14.72
N LYS A 39 2.47 -3.61 -15.90
CA LYS A 39 1.69 -3.56 -17.14
C LYS A 39 1.12 -4.92 -17.51
N PHE A 40 1.92 -5.99 -17.43
CA PHE A 40 1.45 -7.34 -17.69
C PHE A 40 0.27 -7.74 -16.80
N ALA A 41 0.34 -7.41 -15.50
CA ALA A 41 -0.75 -7.76 -14.59
C ALA A 41 -2.04 -6.99 -14.92
N ILE A 42 -1.96 -5.68 -15.15
CA ILE A 42 -3.11 -4.85 -15.51
C ILE A 42 -3.75 -5.35 -16.82
N ASP A 43 -2.92 -5.61 -17.84
CA ASP A 43 -3.41 -6.11 -19.14
C ASP A 43 -4.10 -7.48 -19.04
N ASN A 44 -3.67 -8.36 -18.10
CA ASN A 44 -4.23 -9.71 -17.97
C ASN A 44 -5.39 -9.81 -16.97
N VAL A 45 -5.54 -8.86 -16.05
CA VAL A 45 -6.71 -8.81 -15.15
C VAL A 45 -7.95 -8.32 -15.90
N HIS A 46 -7.80 -7.55 -16.98
CA HIS A 46 -8.90 -7.06 -17.80
C HIS A 46 -10.02 -6.35 -17.00
N LYS A 47 -9.65 -5.59 -15.97
CA LYS A 47 -10.61 -4.87 -15.09
C LYS A 47 -11.64 -5.76 -14.37
N GLN A 48 -11.40 -7.06 -14.25
CA GLN A 48 -12.29 -7.98 -13.52
C GLN A 48 -12.26 -7.70 -12.01
N ILE A 49 -11.10 -7.33 -11.48
CA ILE A 49 -10.88 -6.91 -10.09
C ILE A 49 -9.85 -5.77 -10.06
N PRO A 50 -9.83 -4.95 -9.01
CA PRO A 50 -8.82 -3.89 -8.89
C PRO A 50 -7.38 -4.41 -8.86
N VAL A 51 -6.47 -3.67 -9.52
CA VAL A 51 -5.03 -3.92 -9.47
C VAL A 51 -4.32 -2.77 -8.77
N ILE A 52 -3.71 -3.07 -7.63
CA ILE A 52 -2.99 -2.11 -6.79
C ILE A 52 -1.49 -2.34 -7.00
N ILE A 53 -0.74 -1.28 -7.28
CA ILE A 53 0.70 -1.37 -7.54
C ILE A 53 1.50 -1.00 -6.31
N GLY A 54 2.40 -1.89 -5.88
CA GLY A 54 3.41 -1.60 -4.86
C GLY A 54 4.47 -0.65 -5.42
N ALA A 55 4.29 0.64 -5.16
CA ALA A 55 5.15 1.71 -5.67
C ALA A 55 6.00 2.39 -4.59
N GLY A 56 5.84 2.00 -3.32
CA GLY A 56 6.57 2.60 -2.21
C GLY A 56 8.09 2.42 -2.28
N GLY A 57 8.82 3.34 -1.65
CA GLY A 57 10.28 3.34 -1.63
C GLY A 57 10.82 4.38 -0.68
N ASN A 58 12.14 4.48 -0.62
CA ASN A 58 12.86 5.39 0.30
C ASN A 58 13.37 6.67 -0.38
N ASN A 59 12.99 6.91 -1.63
CA ASN A 59 13.26 8.13 -2.40
C ASN A 59 11.96 8.69 -2.93
N THR A 60 11.49 9.81 -2.38
CA THR A 60 10.20 10.43 -2.71
C THR A 60 10.02 10.69 -4.21
N LYS A 61 11.07 11.18 -4.87
CA LYS A 61 11.04 11.48 -6.31
C LYS A 61 10.80 10.21 -7.14
N SER A 62 11.54 9.15 -6.86
CA SER A 62 11.39 7.87 -7.57
C SER A 62 10.01 7.24 -7.32
N VAL A 63 9.46 7.39 -6.11
CA VAL A 63 8.08 6.95 -5.79
C VAL A 63 7.06 7.73 -6.61
N ILE A 64 7.21 9.05 -6.73
CA ILE A 64 6.32 9.89 -7.56
C ILE A 64 6.39 9.47 -9.03
N GLU A 65 7.59 9.29 -9.56
CA GLU A 65 7.78 8.89 -10.97
C GLU A 65 7.12 7.53 -11.27
N PHE A 66 7.29 6.56 -10.37
CA PHE A 66 6.68 5.24 -10.55
C PHE A 66 5.17 5.24 -10.29
N SER A 67 4.68 6.09 -9.38
CA SER A 67 3.24 6.28 -9.14
C SER A 67 2.53 6.86 -10.37
N LYS A 68 3.14 7.85 -11.03
CA LYS A 68 2.63 8.41 -12.30
C LYS A 68 2.58 7.35 -13.41
N TYR A 69 3.63 6.54 -13.53
CA TYR A 69 3.64 5.43 -14.46
C TYR A 69 2.52 4.42 -14.16
N ALA A 70 2.31 4.05 -12.90
CA ALA A 70 1.23 3.15 -12.50
C ALA A 70 -0.15 3.71 -12.88
N GLU A 71 -0.36 5.02 -12.68
CA GLU A 71 -1.59 5.72 -13.08
C GLU A 71 -1.77 5.71 -14.60
N GLU A 72 -0.71 6.02 -15.36
CA GLU A 72 -0.72 6.02 -16.83
C GLU A 72 -1.10 4.67 -17.44
N ILE A 73 -0.61 3.56 -16.86
CA ILE A 73 -0.93 2.21 -17.33
C ILE A 73 -2.28 1.68 -16.85
N GLY A 74 -3.00 2.44 -16.02
CA GLY A 74 -4.37 2.14 -15.60
C GLY A 74 -4.47 1.30 -14.31
N ALA A 75 -3.55 1.43 -13.37
CA ALA A 75 -3.69 0.89 -12.02
C ALA A 75 -4.91 1.48 -11.31
N ASP A 76 -5.47 0.74 -10.36
CA ASP A 76 -6.65 1.17 -9.59
C ASP A 76 -6.26 1.74 -8.22
N GLY A 77 -5.00 1.61 -7.80
CA GLY A 77 -4.47 2.15 -6.55
C GLY A 77 -2.99 1.90 -6.35
N LEU A 78 -2.45 2.47 -5.29
CA LEU A 78 -1.03 2.37 -4.91
C LEU A 78 -0.90 1.83 -3.49
N LEU A 79 0.05 0.91 -3.29
CA LEU A 79 0.52 0.49 -1.96
C LEU A 79 1.89 1.11 -1.71
N LEU A 80 1.99 1.97 -0.70
CA LEU A 80 3.20 2.74 -0.42
C LEU A 80 3.79 2.36 0.94
N VAL A 81 4.84 1.55 0.94
CA VAL A 81 5.62 1.23 2.15
C VAL A 81 6.36 2.47 2.66
N THR A 82 6.57 2.55 3.98
CA THR A 82 7.38 3.61 4.58
C THR A 82 8.80 3.62 4.03
N PRO A 83 9.47 4.80 3.96
CA PRO A 83 10.89 4.87 3.64
C PRO A 83 11.70 3.97 4.57
N TYR A 84 12.33 2.95 4.00
CA TYR A 84 13.16 1.98 4.69
C TYR A 84 14.64 2.36 4.59
N TYR A 85 15.49 1.77 5.42
CA TYR A 85 16.94 1.94 5.46
C TYR A 85 17.38 3.34 5.93
N ASN A 86 17.22 4.40 5.12
CA ASN A 86 17.55 5.78 5.49
C ASN A 86 16.56 6.37 6.52
N LYS A 87 15.36 5.77 6.67
CA LYS A 87 14.30 6.15 7.61
C LYS A 87 13.91 7.63 7.49
N THR A 88 13.07 8.10 8.39
CA THR A 88 12.71 9.52 8.53
C THR A 88 11.98 9.73 9.85
N THR A 89 11.61 10.97 10.17
CA THR A 89 10.76 11.32 11.31
C THR A 89 9.28 11.23 10.96
N GLN A 90 8.38 11.31 11.95
CA GLN A 90 6.93 11.35 11.69
C GLN A 90 6.54 12.56 10.81
N ASN A 91 7.15 13.72 11.00
CA ASN A 91 6.95 14.87 10.14
C ASN A 91 7.47 14.62 8.71
N GLY A 92 8.61 13.95 8.56
CA GLY A 92 9.14 13.52 7.28
C GLY A 92 8.21 12.53 6.56
N LEU A 93 7.57 11.60 7.28
CA LEU A 93 6.52 10.72 6.71
C LEU A 93 5.34 11.53 6.16
N ILE A 94 4.87 12.51 6.94
CA ILE A 94 3.78 13.37 6.50
C ILE A 94 4.16 14.12 5.22
N MET A 95 5.35 14.70 5.17
CA MET A 95 5.85 15.41 3.98
C MET A 95 5.99 14.46 2.78
N HIS A 96 6.58 13.29 2.99
CA HIS A 96 6.77 12.26 1.96
C HIS A 96 5.46 11.85 1.31
N TYR A 97 4.49 11.40 2.11
CA TYR A 97 3.20 10.95 1.59
C TYR A 97 2.35 12.10 1.03
N THR A 98 2.39 13.28 1.64
CA THR A 98 1.69 14.46 1.10
C THR A 98 2.21 14.83 -0.28
N GLU A 99 3.53 14.80 -0.48
CA GLU A 99 4.11 15.14 -1.78
C GLU A 99 3.79 14.09 -2.85
N ILE A 100 3.78 12.81 -2.49
CA ILE A 100 3.34 11.75 -3.40
C ILE A 100 1.86 11.92 -3.76
N ALA A 101 1.01 12.11 -2.75
CA ALA A 101 -0.44 12.25 -2.92
C ALA A 101 -0.84 13.44 -3.83
N LYS A 102 -0.06 14.53 -3.84
CA LYS A 102 -0.25 15.65 -4.75
C LYS A 102 0.07 15.34 -6.22
N ASN A 103 0.82 14.27 -6.48
CA ASN A 103 1.35 13.95 -7.80
C ASN A 103 0.66 12.77 -8.48
N THR A 104 -0.43 12.26 -7.90
CA THR A 104 -1.27 11.19 -8.47
C THR A 104 -2.71 11.37 -8.03
N SER A 105 -3.66 10.95 -8.85
CA SER A 105 -5.08 10.88 -8.48
C SER A 105 -5.47 9.52 -7.92
N LEU A 106 -4.60 8.51 -7.99
CA LEU A 106 -4.88 7.17 -7.52
C LEU A 106 -5.11 7.10 -6.00
N PRO A 107 -6.01 6.25 -5.53
CA PRO A 107 -6.11 5.90 -4.12
C PRO A 107 -4.79 5.33 -3.58
N ILE A 108 -4.40 5.80 -2.42
CA ILE A 108 -3.15 5.40 -1.75
C ILE A 108 -3.48 4.57 -0.51
N ILE A 109 -2.88 3.40 -0.41
CA ILE A 109 -2.85 2.55 0.77
C ILE A 109 -1.46 2.71 1.39
N LEU A 110 -1.39 3.26 2.59
CA LEU A 110 -0.16 3.31 3.38
C LEU A 110 0.23 1.88 3.78
N TYR A 111 1.52 1.57 3.84
CA TYR A 111 1.96 0.27 4.33
C TYR A 111 2.94 0.42 5.49
N ASN A 112 2.47 0.02 6.67
CA ASN A 112 3.23 0.07 7.92
C ASN A 112 3.77 -1.32 8.29
N VAL A 113 5.08 -1.53 8.14
CA VAL A 113 5.75 -2.80 8.44
C VAL A 113 7.10 -2.57 9.13
N PRO A 114 7.09 -2.07 10.37
CA PRO A 114 8.30 -1.64 11.07
C PRO A 114 9.35 -2.74 11.25
N SER A 115 8.96 -4.01 11.29
CA SER A 115 9.89 -5.15 11.34
C SER A 115 10.81 -5.24 10.12
N ARG A 116 10.38 -4.71 8.97
CA ARG A 116 11.17 -4.69 7.72
C ARG A 116 11.80 -3.34 7.44
N THR A 117 11.10 -2.25 7.77
CA THR A 117 11.54 -0.89 7.42
C THR A 117 12.34 -0.21 8.54
N GLY A 118 12.18 -0.66 9.78
CA GLY A 118 12.71 0.01 10.96
C GLY A 118 12.03 1.36 11.24
N LEU A 119 10.87 1.62 10.63
CA LEU A 119 10.12 2.87 10.77
C LEU A 119 8.63 2.57 10.91
N ASN A 120 8.04 3.05 12.00
CA ASN A 120 6.63 2.90 12.31
C ASN A 120 5.84 4.17 11.96
N ILE A 121 4.65 4.03 11.41
CA ILE A 121 3.69 5.14 11.27
C ILE A 121 2.88 5.21 12.56
N GLU A 122 3.06 6.28 13.32
CA GLU A 122 2.33 6.47 14.58
C GLU A 122 0.85 6.83 14.35
N PRO A 123 -0.08 6.51 15.28
CA PRO A 123 -1.50 6.80 15.13
C PRO A 123 -1.81 8.29 14.86
N LYS A 124 -1.05 9.21 15.48
CA LYS A 124 -1.21 10.65 15.22
C LYS A 124 -0.77 11.04 13.81
N THR A 125 0.18 10.32 13.24
CA THR A 125 0.61 10.50 11.84
C THR A 125 -0.44 9.96 10.89
N CYS A 126 -1.03 8.80 11.16
CA CYS A 126 -2.17 8.27 10.41
C CYS A 126 -3.33 9.27 10.40
N LEU A 127 -3.69 9.86 11.55
CA LEU A 127 -4.74 10.87 11.65
C LEU A 127 -4.47 12.11 10.79
N LYS A 128 -3.20 12.53 10.64
CA LYS A 128 -2.86 13.65 9.77
C LYS A 128 -2.95 13.27 8.30
N LEU A 129 -2.47 12.08 7.96
CA LEU A 129 -2.47 11.56 6.59
C LEU A 129 -3.90 11.22 6.11
N SER A 130 -4.78 10.74 6.98
CA SER A 130 -6.17 10.42 6.63
C SER A 130 -7.01 11.65 6.22
N LYS A 131 -6.50 12.87 6.41
CA LYS A 131 -7.12 14.11 5.94
C LYS A 131 -6.78 14.45 4.48
N ILE A 132 -5.89 13.68 3.86
CA ILE A 132 -5.51 13.85 2.46
C ILE A 132 -6.48 12.98 1.63
N PRO A 133 -7.26 13.56 0.70
CA PRO A 133 -8.42 12.91 0.09
C PRO A 133 -8.13 11.56 -0.59
N ASN A 134 -6.96 11.41 -1.20
CA ASN A 134 -6.58 10.17 -1.88
C ASN A 134 -5.73 9.21 -1.03
N ILE A 135 -5.48 9.50 0.25
CA ILE A 135 -4.95 8.52 1.21
C ILE A 135 -6.13 7.86 1.90
N VAL A 136 -6.50 6.66 1.44
CA VAL A 136 -7.79 6.03 1.78
C VAL A 136 -7.67 4.87 2.77
N ALA A 137 -6.49 4.28 2.89
CA ALA A 137 -6.31 3.09 3.71
C ALA A 137 -4.90 2.94 4.26
N ILE A 138 -4.77 2.05 5.24
CA ILE A 138 -3.49 1.56 5.74
C ILE A 138 -3.49 0.03 5.78
N LYS A 139 -2.45 -0.60 5.24
CA LYS A 139 -2.10 -2.00 5.48
C LYS A 139 -1.20 -2.05 6.71
N GLU A 140 -1.71 -2.60 7.79
CA GLU A 140 -1.04 -2.64 9.08
C GLU A 140 -0.36 -3.98 9.31
N ALA A 141 0.93 -3.94 9.48
CA ALA A 141 1.78 -5.11 9.76
C ALA A 141 2.78 -4.81 10.90
N SER A 142 2.40 -3.94 11.84
CA SER A 142 3.23 -3.63 13.00
C SER A 142 3.24 -4.74 14.05
N GLY A 143 2.22 -5.61 14.05
CA GLY A 143 2.01 -6.59 15.10
C GLY A 143 1.43 -6.00 16.39
N ASN A 144 1.12 -4.71 16.43
CA ASN A 144 0.67 -4.01 17.63
C ASN A 144 -0.84 -3.69 17.58
N ILE A 145 -1.65 -4.61 18.08
CA ILE A 145 -3.12 -4.47 18.11
C ILE A 145 -3.57 -3.22 18.88
N SER A 146 -2.88 -2.85 19.95
CA SER A 146 -3.20 -1.62 20.70
C SER A 146 -2.98 -0.36 19.86
N GLN A 147 -1.94 -0.33 19.02
CA GLN A 147 -1.73 0.75 18.05
C GLN A 147 -2.83 0.78 17.00
N ILE A 148 -3.21 -0.39 16.47
CA ILE A 148 -4.25 -0.52 15.46
C ILE A 148 -5.60 -0.04 15.98
N ALA A 149 -5.97 -0.44 17.20
CA ALA A 149 -7.18 0.07 17.88
C ALA A 149 -7.17 1.60 18.00
N LYS A 150 -6.00 2.19 18.28
CA LYS A 150 -5.86 3.64 18.37
C LYS A 150 -5.95 4.32 17.01
N ILE A 151 -5.45 3.70 15.94
CA ILE A 151 -5.63 4.20 14.57
C ILE A 151 -7.13 4.18 14.20
N ALA A 152 -7.81 3.06 14.44
CA ALA A 152 -9.25 2.95 14.20
C ALA A 152 -10.05 4.03 14.94
N SER A 153 -9.76 4.22 16.23
CA SER A 153 -10.43 5.23 17.06
C SER A 153 -10.17 6.67 16.59
N LEU A 154 -8.98 6.99 16.11
CA LEU A 154 -8.60 8.35 15.72
C LEU A 154 -9.02 8.70 14.29
N CYS A 155 -8.94 7.74 13.38
CA CYS A 155 -9.18 7.99 11.95
C CYS A 155 -10.62 7.70 11.53
N GLY A 156 -11.33 6.80 12.22
CA GLY A 156 -12.69 6.40 11.86
C GLY A 156 -12.76 5.98 10.39
N ASP A 157 -13.82 6.37 9.72
CA ASP A 157 -14.09 6.04 8.31
C ASP A 157 -13.15 6.75 7.31
N ASN A 158 -12.29 7.67 7.78
CA ASN A 158 -11.37 8.39 6.89
C ASN A 158 -10.13 7.57 6.51
N LEU A 159 -9.89 6.41 7.14
CA LEU A 159 -8.74 5.56 6.84
C LEU A 159 -9.11 4.08 7.08
N HIS A 160 -9.40 3.35 6.04
CA HIS A 160 -9.67 1.92 6.13
C HIS A 160 -8.44 1.15 6.57
N ILE A 161 -8.63 0.08 7.37
CA ILE A 161 -7.53 -0.72 7.89
C ILE A 161 -7.59 -2.12 7.30
N TYR A 162 -6.48 -2.54 6.69
CA TYR A 162 -6.24 -3.90 6.22
C TYR A 162 -5.14 -4.57 7.05
N SER A 163 -5.25 -5.87 7.30
CA SER A 163 -4.18 -6.64 7.90
C SER A 163 -3.05 -6.94 6.91
N GLY A 164 -1.82 -6.76 7.34
CA GLY A 164 -0.63 -7.26 6.63
C GLY A 164 -0.09 -8.58 7.21
N ASN A 165 -0.71 -9.07 8.30
CA ASN A 165 -0.33 -10.29 9.00
C ASN A 165 -1.54 -11.22 9.08
N ASP A 166 -1.43 -12.44 8.58
CA ASP A 166 -2.53 -13.41 8.49
C ASP A 166 -3.14 -13.73 9.86
N ASP A 167 -2.31 -13.86 10.89
CA ASP A 167 -2.71 -14.13 12.28
C ASP A 167 -3.43 -12.96 12.96
N GLN A 168 -3.39 -11.76 12.39
CA GLN A 168 -4.02 -10.56 12.92
C GLN A 168 -5.27 -10.10 12.15
N THR A 169 -5.64 -10.81 11.09
CA THR A 169 -6.81 -10.45 10.28
C THR A 169 -8.08 -10.41 11.12
N LEU A 170 -8.38 -11.47 11.87
CA LEU A 170 -9.58 -11.52 12.71
C LEU A 170 -9.59 -10.45 13.82
N PRO A 171 -8.51 -10.24 14.60
CA PRO A 171 -8.41 -9.12 15.53
C PRO A 171 -8.65 -7.75 14.87
N ILE A 172 -8.09 -7.52 13.68
CA ILE A 172 -8.25 -6.24 12.97
C ILE A 172 -9.68 -6.05 12.49
N LEU A 173 -10.34 -7.08 11.96
CA LEU A 173 -11.76 -7.04 11.61
C LEU A 173 -12.63 -6.69 12.83
N SER A 174 -12.33 -7.23 14.01
CA SER A 174 -13.07 -6.91 15.25
C SER A 174 -12.90 -5.45 15.71
N LEU A 175 -11.86 -4.76 15.24
CA LEU A 175 -11.60 -3.35 15.50
C LEU A 175 -12.15 -2.41 14.41
N GLY A 176 -12.92 -2.93 13.45
CA GLY A 176 -13.48 -2.17 12.34
C GLY A 176 -12.60 -2.12 11.09
N GLY A 177 -11.57 -2.95 11.02
CA GLY A 177 -10.85 -3.19 9.77
C GLY A 177 -11.72 -3.89 8.74
N ILE A 178 -11.34 -3.81 7.48
CA ILE A 178 -12.17 -4.32 6.36
C ILE A 178 -11.50 -5.45 5.56
N GLY A 179 -10.30 -5.89 5.95
CA GLY A 179 -9.61 -7.02 5.32
C GLY A 179 -8.27 -7.36 5.98
#